data_fd745391e33142c989f439116953ed3a
#
_entry.id   fd745391e33142c989f439116953ed3a
#
_cell.length_a   1.000
_cell.length_b   1.000
_cell.length_c   1.000
_cell.angle_alpha   90.00
_cell.angle_beta   90.00
_cell.angle_gamma   90.00
#
_symmetry.space_group_name_H-M   'P 1'
#
loop_
_entity.id
_entity.type
_entity.pdbx_description
1 polymer ?
#
loop_
_entity_poly.entity_id
_entity_poly.type
_entity_poly.pdbx_seq_one_letter_code
_entity_poly.pdbx_strand_id
1 'polypeptide(L)'
;MSDLNALAEAPDRAAIVLDVDGTLAPIVRRPDEAAVPEGARRELERLVARYALVACVSGRTGEDARRLVAVDGVRYVGSHGLELAPEADRWRDEIHRFAASVDWPVEDKGLTVSFHYREAENEDDALEYLEGVAERARAAGLVPRFGRKVLELRPPVDADKGTAVTQLLADAGLRRALYAGDDTTDIDAFRALDGLELGIRVAVSSDEAPSELVSAADIVVDSPADLLDLLARL
;
A
#
# COMPACT_ATOMS: atom_id res chain seq x y z
N MET A 1 -19.60 13.04 7.42
CA MET A 1 -20.58 13.47 6.38
C MET A 1 -20.27 14.89 5.87
N SER A 2 -20.00 15.90 6.73
CA SER A 2 -19.59 17.25 6.33
C SER A 2 -18.29 17.27 5.52
N ASP A 3 -17.31 16.49 5.90
CA ASP A 3 -15.96 16.52 5.34
C ASP A 3 -15.90 15.88 3.94
N LEU A 4 -16.65 14.79 3.70
CA LEU A 4 -16.81 14.22 2.36
C LEU A 4 -17.44 15.22 1.40
N ASN A 5 -18.48 15.94 1.84
CA ASN A 5 -19.10 16.98 1.02
C ASN A 5 -18.11 18.12 0.74
N ALA A 6 -17.35 18.55 1.76
CA ALA A 6 -16.32 19.57 1.60
C ALA A 6 -15.19 19.15 0.65
N LEU A 7 -14.86 17.84 0.59
CA LEU A 7 -13.92 17.31 -0.40
C LEU A 7 -14.53 17.33 -1.81
N ALA A 8 -15.80 16.91 -1.95
CA ALA A 8 -16.51 16.85 -3.21
C ALA A 8 -16.83 18.23 -3.82
N GLU A 9 -16.88 19.30 -3.01
CA GLU A 9 -17.09 20.69 -3.46
C GLU A 9 -15.87 21.34 -4.13
N ALA A 10 -14.66 20.81 -3.88
CA ALA A 10 -13.42 21.34 -4.47
C ALA A 10 -12.49 20.22 -4.97
N PRO A 11 -12.94 19.40 -5.93
CA PRO A 11 -12.21 18.23 -6.39
C PRO A 11 -10.92 18.59 -7.14
N ASP A 12 -10.87 19.74 -7.80
CA ASP A 12 -9.68 20.30 -8.45
C ASP A 12 -8.57 20.71 -7.49
N ARG A 13 -8.84 20.70 -6.18
CA ARG A 13 -7.89 21.01 -5.09
C ARG A 13 -7.71 19.86 -4.12
N ALA A 14 -8.14 18.66 -4.50
CA ALA A 14 -8.14 17.50 -3.64
C ALA A 14 -7.56 16.24 -4.31
N ALA A 15 -7.02 15.36 -3.47
CA ALA A 15 -6.50 14.06 -3.87
C ALA A 15 -7.36 12.93 -3.32
N ILE A 16 -7.48 11.85 -4.11
CA ILE A 16 -7.98 10.55 -3.67
C ILE A 16 -6.82 9.57 -3.74
N VAL A 17 -6.39 9.06 -2.60
CA VAL A 17 -5.28 8.12 -2.50
C VAL A 17 -5.78 6.83 -1.87
N LEU A 18 -5.50 5.70 -2.50
CA LEU A 18 -6.08 4.42 -2.15
C LEU A 18 -4.98 3.35 -2.06
N ASP A 19 -5.09 2.45 -1.10
CA ASP A 19 -4.41 1.17 -1.18
C ASP A 19 -5.10 0.27 -2.20
N VAL A 20 -4.49 -0.87 -2.54
CA VAL A 20 -5.01 -1.78 -3.57
C VAL A 20 -5.56 -3.06 -2.96
N ASP A 21 -4.71 -3.84 -2.29
CA ASP A 21 -5.08 -5.16 -1.76
C ASP A 21 -5.83 -5.02 -0.43
N GLY A 22 -7.05 -5.55 -0.34
CA GLY A 22 -7.93 -5.35 0.82
C GLY A 22 -8.78 -4.09 0.73
N THR A 23 -8.41 -3.14 -0.13
CA THR A 23 -9.06 -1.83 -0.27
C THR A 23 -9.84 -1.71 -1.58
N LEU A 24 -9.20 -1.82 -2.74
CA LEU A 24 -9.85 -1.84 -4.06
C LEU A 24 -10.12 -3.25 -4.55
N ALA A 25 -9.22 -4.19 -4.24
CA ALA A 25 -9.35 -5.60 -4.54
C ALA A 25 -9.59 -6.39 -3.24
N PRO A 26 -10.49 -7.36 -3.20
CA PRO A 26 -10.64 -8.24 -2.05
C PRO A 26 -9.33 -8.99 -1.76
N ILE A 27 -9.06 -9.25 -0.47
CA ILE A 27 -7.95 -10.13 -0.08
C ILE A 27 -8.17 -11.54 -0.60
N VAL A 28 -7.16 -12.08 -1.25
CA VAL A 28 -7.15 -13.43 -1.82
C VAL A 28 -5.99 -14.24 -1.24
N ARG A 29 -6.04 -15.57 -1.44
CA ARG A 29 -4.98 -16.45 -0.90
C ARG A 29 -3.65 -16.27 -1.61
N ARG A 30 -3.69 -16.04 -2.91
CA ARG A 30 -2.51 -15.90 -3.77
C ARG A 30 -2.53 -14.54 -4.45
N PRO A 31 -1.41 -13.81 -4.48
CA PRO A 31 -1.35 -12.47 -5.08
C PRO A 31 -1.76 -12.43 -6.56
N ASP A 32 -1.52 -13.53 -7.31
CA ASP A 32 -1.88 -13.67 -8.71
C ASP A 32 -3.38 -13.88 -8.97
N GLU A 33 -4.16 -14.21 -7.92
CA GLU A 33 -5.62 -14.35 -7.98
C GLU A 33 -6.34 -13.01 -7.73
N ALA A 34 -5.62 -11.97 -7.30
CA ALA A 34 -6.22 -10.68 -7.02
C ALA A 34 -6.81 -10.06 -8.30
N ALA A 35 -7.99 -9.50 -8.16
CA ALA A 35 -8.66 -8.79 -9.25
C ALA A 35 -9.40 -7.56 -8.71
N VAL A 36 -9.19 -6.42 -9.35
CA VAL A 36 -9.99 -5.23 -9.09
C VAL A 36 -11.32 -5.35 -9.84
N PRO A 37 -12.46 -5.26 -9.15
CA PRO A 37 -13.78 -5.35 -9.79
C PRO A 37 -13.98 -4.26 -10.84
N GLU A 38 -14.73 -4.56 -11.88
CA GLU A 38 -15.04 -3.62 -12.95
C GLU A 38 -15.74 -2.34 -12.44
N GLY A 39 -16.56 -2.48 -11.39
CA GLY A 39 -17.19 -1.34 -10.71
C GLY A 39 -16.17 -0.38 -10.11
N ALA A 40 -15.09 -0.91 -9.52
CA ALA A 40 -14.00 -0.11 -8.94
C ALA A 40 -13.22 0.64 -10.03
N ARG A 41 -12.96 0.00 -11.17
CA ARG A 41 -12.29 0.64 -12.31
C ARG A 41 -13.08 1.83 -12.83
N ARG A 42 -14.38 1.63 -13.08
CA ARG A 42 -15.28 2.73 -13.55
C ARG A 42 -15.33 3.87 -12.54
N GLU A 43 -15.34 3.56 -11.25
CA GLU A 43 -15.32 4.58 -10.21
C GLU A 43 -14.01 5.36 -10.20
N LEU A 44 -12.87 4.68 -10.35
CA LEU A 44 -11.57 5.34 -10.47
C LEU A 44 -11.48 6.21 -11.73
N GLU A 45 -11.99 5.77 -12.88
CA GLU A 45 -12.07 6.58 -14.11
C GLU A 45 -12.88 7.87 -13.87
N ARG A 46 -14.02 7.78 -13.17
CA ARG A 46 -14.85 8.93 -12.79
C ARG A 46 -14.06 9.89 -11.88
N LEU A 47 -13.35 9.36 -10.88
CA LEU A 47 -12.56 10.15 -9.95
C LEU A 47 -11.38 10.84 -10.65
N VAL A 48 -10.68 10.13 -11.54
CA VAL A 48 -9.58 10.71 -12.36
C VAL A 48 -10.07 11.89 -13.21
N ALA A 49 -11.27 11.79 -13.76
CA ALA A 49 -11.85 12.89 -14.55
C ALA A 49 -12.26 14.11 -13.70
N ARG A 50 -12.35 13.97 -12.39
CA ARG A 50 -12.89 14.98 -11.47
C ARG A 50 -11.86 15.58 -10.53
N TYR A 51 -10.98 14.74 -9.95
CA TYR A 51 -10.04 15.14 -8.90
C TYR A 51 -8.68 15.53 -9.47
N ALA A 52 -7.99 16.46 -8.79
CA ALA A 52 -6.66 16.92 -9.18
C ALA A 52 -5.61 15.80 -9.17
N LEU A 53 -5.76 14.83 -8.28
CA LEU A 53 -4.90 13.65 -8.17
C LEU A 53 -5.73 12.44 -7.73
N VAL A 54 -5.57 11.33 -8.46
CA VAL A 54 -5.97 10.00 -8.00
C VAL A 54 -4.74 9.11 -8.02
N ALA A 55 -4.44 8.46 -6.89
CA ALA A 55 -3.25 7.63 -6.76
C ALA A 55 -3.56 6.30 -6.04
N CYS A 56 -2.79 5.26 -6.39
CA CYS A 56 -2.72 4.01 -5.64
C CYS A 56 -1.32 3.87 -5.04
N VAL A 57 -1.26 3.61 -3.72
CA VAL A 57 -0.01 3.35 -2.98
C VAL A 57 -0.08 1.95 -2.41
N SER A 58 0.77 1.04 -2.89
CA SER A 58 0.65 -0.41 -2.64
C SER A 58 1.96 -1.04 -2.19
N GLY A 59 1.86 -2.18 -1.51
CA GLY A 59 3.00 -3.09 -1.27
C GLY A 59 3.46 -3.85 -2.51
N ARG A 60 2.62 -3.93 -3.55
CA ARG A 60 3.01 -4.42 -4.88
C ARG A 60 3.99 -3.47 -5.53
N THR A 61 4.68 -3.92 -6.61
CA THR A 61 5.36 -2.97 -7.48
C THR A 61 4.34 -2.04 -8.15
N GLY A 62 4.74 -0.81 -8.49
CA GLY A 62 3.86 0.13 -9.19
C GLY A 62 3.40 -0.41 -10.55
N GLU A 63 4.24 -1.21 -11.20
CA GLU A 63 3.88 -1.90 -12.45
C GLU A 63 2.80 -2.96 -12.23
N ASP A 64 2.91 -3.78 -11.16
CA ASP A 64 1.89 -4.77 -10.82
C ASP A 64 0.58 -4.12 -10.39
N ALA A 65 0.66 -3.08 -9.57
CA ALA A 65 -0.52 -2.29 -9.19
C ALA A 65 -1.20 -1.69 -10.43
N ARG A 66 -0.43 -1.14 -11.38
CA ARG A 66 -0.95 -0.61 -12.63
C ARG A 66 -1.62 -1.70 -13.48
N ARG A 67 -1.01 -2.89 -13.60
CA ARG A 67 -1.61 -4.01 -14.33
C ARG A 67 -2.91 -4.48 -13.70
N LEU A 68 -2.94 -4.54 -12.35
CA LEU A 68 -4.09 -5.02 -11.61
C LEU A 68 -5.28 -4.05 -11.65
N VAL A 69 -5.01 -2.77 -11.41
CA VAL A 69 -6.03 -1.70 -11.39
C VAL A 69 -6.45 -1.33 -12.81
N ALA A 70 -5.49 -1.18 -13.74
CA ALA A 70 -5.68 -0.95 -15.17
C ALA A 70 -6.54 0.28 -15.51
N VAL A 71 -6.34 1.40 -14.81
CA VAL A 71 -7.02 2.69 -15.07
C VAL A 71 -5.97 3.74 -15.42
N ASP A 72 -6.13 4.38 -16.59
CA ASP A 72 -5.28 5.47 -17.02
C ASP A 72 -5.52 6.74 -16.20
N GLY A 73 -4.47 7.54 -16.01
CA GLY A 73 -4.54 8.78 -15.21
C GLY A 73 -4.38 8.55 -13.71
N VAL A 74 -4.46 7.34 -13.20
CA VAL A 74 -4.09 7.01 -11.81
C VAL A 74 -2.57 7.01 -11.66
N ARG A 75 -2.06 7.67 -10.63
CA ARG A 75 -0.65 7.59 -10.24
C ARG A 75 -0.42 6.34 -9.41
N TYR A 76 0.49 5.48 -9.83
CA TYR A 76 0.83 4.24 -9.11
C TYR A 76 2.17 4.38 -8.41
N VAL A 77 2.22 4.03 -7.13
CA VAL A 77 3.42 4.00 -6.30
C VAL A 77 3.49 2.65 -5.61
N GLY A 78 4.54 1.92 -5.89
CA GLY A 78 4.74 0.57 -5.38
C GLY A 78 5.74 0.49 -4.22
N SER A 79 5.91 -0.77 -3.77
CA SER A 79 6.87 -1.14 -2.72
C SER A 79 6.76 -0.26 -1.47
N HIS A 80 5.50 0.03 -1.06
CA HIS A 80 5.19 0.91 0.08
C HIS A 80 5.91 2.28 0.02
N GLY A 81 6.03 2.88 -1.18
CA GLY A 81 6.66 4.18 -1.34
C GLY A 81 8.15 4.16 -1.73
N LEU A 82 8.83 3.03 -1.65
CA LEU A 82 10.25 2.93 -2.03
C LEU A 82 10.54 3.39 -3.46
N GLU A 83 9.57 3.26 -4.37
CA GLU A 83 9.71 3.71 -5.77
C GLU A 83 9.83 5.23 -5.92
N LEU A 84 9.45 6.00 -4.91
CA LEU A 84 9.65 7.46 -4.86
C LEU A 84 10.97 7.86 -4.19
N ALA A 85 11.71 6.92 -3.62
CA ALA A 85 12.97 7.16 -2.94
C ALA A 85 14.16 6.80 -3.84
N PRO A 86 14.82 7.78 -4.51
CA PRO A 86 15.91 7.50 -5.47
C PRO A 86 17.10 6.74 -4.85
N GLU A 87 17.31 6.89 -3.55
CA GLU A 87 18.35 6.18 -2.80
C GLU A 87 18.08 4.67 -2.66
N ALA A 88 16.85 4.20 -2.87
CA ALA A 88 16.52 2.79 -2.79
C ALA A 88 17.19 1.97 -3.92
N ASP A 89 17.34 2.55 -5.11
CA ASP A 89 17.90 1.88 -6.27
C ASP A 89 19.33 1.37 -6.04
N ARG A 90 20.14 2.08 -5.27
CA ARG A 90 21.53 1.67 -4.97
C ARG A 90 21.63 0.36 -4.17
N TRP A 91 20.52 -0.06 -3.53
CA TRP A 91 20.46 -1.28 -2.73
C TRP A 91 19.99 -2.51 -3.53
N ARG A 92 19.53 -2.32 -4.75
CA ARG A 92 18.97 -3.39 -5.59
C ARG A 92 19.93 -4.58 -5.72
N ASP A 93 21.18 -4.33 -6.11
CA ASP A 93 22.18 -5.40 -6.28
C ASP A 93 22.52 -6.11 -4.97
N GLU A 94 22.52 -5.39 -3.85
CA GLU A 94 22.79 -5.97 -2.52
C GLU A 94 21.66 -6.88 -2.07
N ILE A 95 20.42 -6.43 -2.24
CA ILE A 95 19.21 -7.22 -1.91
C ILE A 95 19.18 -8.50 -2.75
N HIS A 96 19.41 -8.42 -4.06
CA HIS A 96 19.40 -9.57 -4.94
C HIS A 96 20.56 -10.53 -4.63
N ARG A 97 21.75 -10.02 -4.33
CA ARG A 97 22.90 -10.83 -3.92
C ARG A 97 22.61 -11.57 -2.61
N PHE A 98 22.01 -10.88 -1.65
CA PHE A 98 21.62 -11.49 -0.38
C PHE A 98 20.56 -12.58 -0.62
N ALA A 99 19.49 -12.27 -1.37
CA ALA A 99 18.42 -13.21 -1.68
C ALA A 99 18.93 -14.48 -2.35
N ALA A 100 19.89 -14.37 -3.29
CA ALA A 100 20.53 -15.50 -3.95
C ALA A 100 21.34 -16.40 -2.99
N SER A 101 21.67 -15.95 -1.78
CA SER A 101 22.36 -16.71 -0.73
C SER A 101 21.42 -17.47 0.21
N VAL A 102 20.11 -17.29 0.03
CA VAL A 102 19.07 -17.90 0.87
C VAL A 102 18.47 -19.10 0.13
N ASP A 103 18.52 -20.27 0.76
CA ASP A 103 17.91 -21.49 0.21
C ASP A 103 16.42 -21.54 0.53
N TRP A 104 15.66 -20.65 -0.11
CA TRP A 104 14.21 -20.52 0.02
C TRP A 104 13.61 -19.88 -1.23
N PRO A 105 12.39 -20.26 -1.64
CA PRO A 105 11.72 -19.59 -2.76
C PRO A 105 11.58 -18.08 -2.52
N VAL A 106 12.00 -17.29 -3.51
CA VAL A 106 12.01 -15.83 -3.42
C VAL A 106 11.04 -15.22 -4.44
N GLU A 107 10.25 -14.25 -3.97
CA GLU A 107 9.52 -13.32 -4.82
C GLU A 107 10.35 -12.03 -4.94
N ASP A 108 10.82 -11.73 -6.13
CA ASP A 108 11.58 -10.52 -6.44
C ASP A 108 10.62 -9.39 -6.84
N LYS A 109 10.63 -8.29 -6.07
CA LYS A 109 9.85 -7.07 -6.31
C LYS A 109 10.75 -5.90 -6.76
N GLY A 110 11.98 -6.19 -7.18
CA GLY A 110 12.95 -5.22 -7.66
C GLY A 110 13.65 -4.42 -6.55
N LEU A 111 12.94 -3.67 -5.74
CA LEU A 111 13.48 -2.90 -4.59
C LEU A 111 13.40 -3.67 -3.27
N THR A 112 12.61 -4.70 -3.20
CA THR A 112 12.46 -5.61 -2.06
C THR A 112 12.40 -7.05 -2.56
N VAL A 113 12.62 -8.00 -1.65
CA VAL A 113 12.39 -9.43 -1.90
C VAL A 113 11.56 -10.01 -0.77
N SER A 114 10.71 -10.99 -1.10
CA SER A 114 9.83 -11.63 -0.13
C SER A 114 10.04 -13.14 -0.12
N PHE A 115 10.08 -13.72 1.07
CA PHE A 115 10.15 -15.15 1.33
C PHE A 115 8.84 -15.59 1.98
N HIS A 116 7.96 -16.22 1.20
CA HIS A 116 6.66 -16.69 1.68
C HIS A 116 6.81 -18.07 2.34
N TYR A 117 6.15 -18.28 3.48
CA TYR A 117 6.15 -19.57 4.17
C TYR A 117 4.74 -20.10 4.47
N ARG A 118 3.71 -19.52 3.85
CA ARG A 118 2.31 -19.97 4.00
C ARG A 118 2.08 -21.42 3.51
N GLU A 119 2.84 -21.85 2.52
CA GLU A 119 2.74 -23.19 1.91
C GLU A 119 3.84 -24.13 2.41
N ALA A 120 4.56 -23.77 3.48
CA ALA A 120 5.56 -24.65 4.08
C ALA A 120 4.88 -25.86 4.75
N GLU A 121 5.52 -27.03 4.66
CA GLU A 121 5.02 -28.27 5.32
C GLU A 121 4.94 -28.11 6.84
N ASN A 122 5.89 -27.37 7.43
CA ASN A 122 5.90 -26.98 8.82
C ASN A 122 6.16 -25.48 8.92
N GLU A 123 5.15 -24.74 9.34
CA GLU A 123 5.23 -23.27 9.44
C GLU A 123 6.18 -22.80 10.56
N ASP A 124 6.27 -23.53 11.66
CA ASP A 124 7.13 -23.17 12.80
C ASP A 124 8.61 -23.34 12.43
N ASP A 125 8.98 -24.45 11.78
CA ASP A 125 10.36 -24.67 11.29
C ASP A 125 10.73 -23.63 10.21
N ALA A 126 9.78 -23.29 9.34
CA ALA A 126 9.97 -22.25 8.31
C ALA A 126 10.18 -20.86 8.92
N LEU A 127 9.41 -20.52 9.96
CA LEU A 127 9.56 -19.27 10.67
C LEU A 127 10.93 -19.19 11.37
N GLU A 128 11.34 -20.24 12.09
CA GLU A 128 12.67 -20.29 12.73
C GLU A 128 13.80 -20.11 11.70
N TYR A 129 13.72 -20.79 10.56
CA TYR A 129 14.70 -20.62 9.48
C TYR A 129 14.74 -19.17 8.98
N LEU A 130 13.58 -18.55 8.73
CA LEU A 130 13.48 -17.19 8.22
C LEU A 130 13.84 -16.13 9.26
N GLU A 131 13.70 -16.40 10.56
CA GLU A 131 14.26 -15.57 11.63
C GLU A 131 15.80 -15.51 11.55
N GLY A 132 16.43 -16.65 11.30
CA GLY A 132 17.87 -16.70 11.03
C GLY A 132 18.28 -15.95 9.76
N VAL A 133 17.44 -15.98 8.71
CA VAL A 133 17.63 -15.17 7.49
C VAL A 133 17.53 -13.68 7.84
N ALA A 134 16.53 -13.29 8.63
CA ALA A 134 16.33 -11.90 9.04
C ALA A 134 17.52 -11.34 9.83
N GLU A 135 18.13 -12.14 10.72
CA GLU A 135 19.34 -11.72 11.45
C GLU A 135 20.53 -11.51 10.52
N ARG A 136 20.76 -12.42 9.57
CA ARG A 136 21.78 -12.25 8.54
C ARG A 136 21.55 -11.02 7.67
N ALA A 137 20.29 -10.75 7.32
CA ALA A 137 19.90 -9.57 6.55
C ALA A 137 20.22 -8.26 7.31
N ARG A 138 19.93 -8.21 8.62
CA ARG A 138 20.31 -7.06 9.47
C ARG A 138 21.81 -6.85 9.50
N ALA A 139 22.58 -7.92 9.63
CA ALA A 139 24.04 -7.86 9.60
C ALA A 139 24.60 -7.37 8.25
N ALA A 140 23.87 -7.60 7.15
CA ALA A 140 24.16 -7.08 5.81
C ALA A 140 23.65 -5.64 5.58
N GLY A 141 23.06 -5.00 6.59
CA GLY A 141 22.52 -3.64 6.49
C GLY A 141 21.13 -3.55 5.86
N LEU A 142 20.45 -4.68 5.65
CA LEU A 142 19.08 -4.72 5.15
C LEU A 142 18.06 -4.66 6.30
N VAL A 143 16.84 -4.27 5.99
CA VAL A 143 15.74 -4.17 6.96
C VAL A 143 14.74 -5.30 6.74
N PRO A 144 14.75 -6.37 7.57
CA PRO A 144 13.75 -7.41 7.51
C PRO A 144 12.45 -6.96 8.17
N ARG A 145 11.32 -7.27 7.54
CA ARG A 145 9.97 -7.10 8.08
C ARG A 145 9.20 -8.41 7.96
N PHE A 146 8.63 -8.89 9.06
CA PHE A 146 7.68 -9.99 9.04
C PHE A 146 6.27 -9.45 8.83
N GLY A 147 5.57 -10.04 7.87
CA GLY A 147 4.16 -9.84 7.61
C GLY A 147 3.36 -11.13 7.81
N ARG A 148 2.19 -11.22 7.20
CA ARG A 148 1.31 -12.41 7.27
C ARG A 148 1.94 -13.60 6.51
N LYS A 149 2.74 -14.43 7.23
CA LYS A 149 3.46 -15.60 6.68
C LYS A 149 4.42 -15.25 5.54
N VAL A 150 5.10 -14.12 5.68
CA VAL A 150 6.12 -13.64 4.75
C VAL A 150 7.20 -12.91 5.53
N LEU A 151 8.46 -13.10 5.13
CA LEU A 151 9.57 -12.23 5.47
C LEU A 151 9.89 -11.38 4.25
N GLU A 152 9.76 -10.07 4.37
CA GLU A 152 10.21 -9.11 3.36
C GLU A 152 11.56 -8.49 3.77
N LEU A 153 12.49 -8.43 2.84
CA LEU A 153 13.75 -7.69 3.00
C LEU A 153 13.68 -6.39 2.20
N ARG A 154 13.98 -5.29 2.88
CA ARG A 154 13.93 -3.93 2.34
C ARG A 154 15.29 -3.25 2.44
N PRO A 155 15.57 -2.26 1.58
CA PRO A 155 16.70 -1.37 1.79
C PRO A 155 16.52 -0.56 3.08
N PRO A 156 17.61 -0.07 3.72
CA PRO A 156 17.56 0.82 4.87
C PRO A 156 17.26 2.27 4.42
N VAL A 157 16.10 2.43 3.82
CA VAL A 157 15.58 3.70 3.33
C VAL A 157 14.29 3.99 4.10
N ASP A 158 14.19 5.20 4.61
CA ASP A 158 13.01 5.66 5.34
C ASP A 158 11.90 6.02 4.36
N ALA A 159 11.22 4.98 3.89
CA ALA A 159 10.10 5.07 2.96
C ALA A 159 8.98 4.12 3.40
N ASP A 160 7.77 4.66 3.46
CA ASP A 160 6.52 3.98 3.79
C ASP A 160 5.36 4.60 3.01
N LYS A 161 4.13 4.12 3.22
CA LYS A 161 2.96 4.68 2.55
C LYS A 161 2.71 6.15 2.93
N GLY A 162 3.09 6.56 4.14
CA GLY A 162 2.95 7.94 4.61
C GLY A 162 3.90 8.90 3.89
N THR A 163 5.16 8.53 3.75
CA THR A 163 6.13 9.32 2.99
C THR A 163 5.72 9.43 1.52
N ALA A 164 5.18 8.35 0.93
CA ALA A 164 4.66 8.37 -0.43
C ALA A 164 3.47 9.33 -0.58
N VAL A 165 2.50 9.28 0.33
CA VAL A 165 1.35 10.20 0.33
C VAL A 165 1.81 11.65 0.48
N THR A 166 2.73 11.91 1.42
CA THR A 166 3.30 13.24 1.63
C THR A 166 3.96 13.79 0.36
N GLN A 167 4.77 12.96 -0.31
CA GLN A 167 5.45 13.34 -1.56
C GLN A 167 4.45 13.61 -2.69
N LEU A 168 3.47 12.71 -2.88
CA LEU A 168 2.44 12.87 -3.91
C LEU A 168 1.64 14.17 -3.73
N LEU A 169 1.25 14.49 -2.51
CA LEU A 169 0.52 15.72 -2.19
C LEU A 169 1.38 16.96 -2.37
N ALA A 170 2.65 16.90 -1.96
CA ALA A 170 3.60 18.01 -2.13
C ALA A 170 3.87 18.31 -3.61
N ASP A 171 4.12 17.29 -4.42
CA ASP A 171 4.36 17.41 -5.87
C ASP A 171 3.16 18.02 -6.60
N ALA A 172 1.94 17.69 -6.14
CA ALA A 172 0.70 18.24 -6.71
C ALA A 172 0.27 19.57 -6.09
N GLY A 173 0.93 20.06 -5.04
CA GLY A 173 0.57 21.27 -4.31
C GLY A 173 -0.78 21.17 -3.60
N LEU A 174 -1.18 19.96 -3.17
CA LEU A 174 -2.49 19.68 -2.58
C LEU A 174 -2.42 19.61 -1.06
N ARG A 175 -3.45 20.15 -0.40
CA ARG A 175 -3.60 20.13 1.06
C ARG A 175 -4.96 19.56 1.51
N ARG A 176 -5.65 18.89 0.61
CA ARG A 176 -6.94 18.24 0.85
C ARG A 176 -6.86 16.84 0.26
N ALA A 177 -7.11 15.81 1.05
CA ALA A 177 -7.02 14.45 0.59
C ALA A 177 -7.96 13.50 1.34
N LEU A 178 -8.37 12.44 0.65
CA LEU A 178 -8.90 11.23 1.25
C LEU A 178 -7.86 10.12 1.03
N TYR A 179 -7.60 9.35 2.08
CA TYR A 179 -6.86 8.08 1.98
C TYR A 179 -7.74 6.94 2.47
N ALA A 180 -7.74 5.82 1.74
CA ALA A 180 -8.39 4.58 2.18
C ALA A 180 -7.40 3.41 2.17
N GLY A 181 -7.46 2.57 3.23
CA GLY A 181 -6.61 1.40 3.41
C GLY A 181 -7.18 0.39 4.40
N ASP A 182 -6.58 -0.81 4.51
CA ASP A 182 -7.07 -1.93 5.32
C ASP A 182 -6.03 -2.53 6.29
N ASP A 183 -4.74 -2.14 6.19
CA ASP A 183 -3.66 -2.79 6.95
C ASP A 183 -2.86 -1.80 7.82
N THR A 184 -1.98 -2.32 8.65
CA THR A 184 -1.07 -1.57 9.53
C THR A 184 -0.22 -0.54 8.79
N THR A 185 0.20 -0.86 7.56
CA THR A 185 0.99 0.07 6.73
C THR A 185 0.22 1.32 6.30
N ASP A 186 -1.12 1.29 6.38
CA ASP A 186 -1.98 2.41 6.05
C ASP A 186 -2.09 3.44 7.18
N ILE A 187 -1.72 3.05 8.40
CA ILE A 187 -1.63 3.97 9.54
C ILE A 187 -0.61 5.07 9.27
N ASP A 188 0.50 4.75 8.60
CA ASP A 188 1.50 5.75 8.23
C ASP A 188 0.94 6.74 7.19
N ALA A 189 0.14 6.24 6.23
CA ALA A 189 -0.58 7.09 5.29
C ALA A 189 -1.65 7.95 5.98
N PHE A 190 -2.35 7.44 7.00
CA PHE A 190 -3.28 8.23 7.80
C PHE A 190 -2.58 9.39 8.52
N ARG A 191 -1.39 9.15 9.09
CA ARG A 191 -0.56 10.19 9.72
C ARG A 191 -0.11 11.26 8.74
N ALA A 192 0.14 10.89 7.47
CA ALA A 192 0.50 11.85 6.43
C ALA A 192 -0.61 12.88 6.12
N LEU A 193 -1.86 12.60 6.54
CA LEU A 193 -2.96 13.56 6.42
C LEU A 193 -3.03 14.55 7.59
N ASP A 194 -2.22 14.34 8.64
CA ASP A 194 -2.17 15.27 9.76
C ASP A 194 -1.67 16.66 9.31
N GLY A 195 -2.36 17.69 9.73
CA GLY A 195 -2.00 19.07 9.38
C GLY A 195 -2.37 19.50 7.96
N LEU A 196 -3.10 18.69 7.18
CA LEU A 196 -3.76 19.13 5.96
C LEU A 196 -4.93 20.06 6.28
N GLU A 197 -5.37 20.84 5.29
CA GLU A 197 -6.60 21.64 5.39
C GLU A 197 -7.83 20.73 5.56
N LEU A 198 -7.81 19.57 4.90
CA LEU A 198 -8.82 18.54 4.99
C LEU A 198 -8.16 17.17 4.74
N GLY A 199 -8.09 16.33 5.75
CA GLY A 199 -7.65 14.93 5.67
C GLY A 199 -8.79 14.01 6.08
N ILE A 200 -9.14 13.05 5.23
CA ILE A 200 -10.17 12.04 5.51
C ILE A 200 -9.54 10.65 5.48
N ARG A 201 -9.59 9.95 6.60
CA ARG A 201 -9.04 8.61 6.78
C ARG A 201 -10.18 7.61 6.71
N VAL A 202 -10.10 6.69 5.76
CA VAL A 202 -11.10 5.63 5.58
C VAL A 202 -10.45 4.28 5.84
N ALA A 203 -10.90 3.57 6.86
CA ALA A 203 -10.51 2.19 7.09
C ALA A 203 -11.49 1.25 6.40
N VAL A 204 -10.95 0.32 5.60
CA VAL A 204 -11.72 -0.84 5.12
C VAL A 204 -11.55 -1.95 6.12
N SER A 205 -12.61 -2.23 6.87
CA SER A 205 -12.61 -3.23 7.93
C SER A 205 -12.72 -4.65 7.35
N SER A 206 -12.08 -5.59 8.02
CA SER A 206 -12.24 -7.03 7.80
C SER A 206 -12.07 -7.74 9.14
N ASP A 207 -12.34 -9.03 9.20
CA ASP A 207 -12.10 -9.85 10.41
C ASP A 207 -10.63 -9.82 10.87
N GLU A 208 -9.74 -9.41 9.98
CA GLU A 208 -8.30 -9.35 10.22
C GLU A 208 -7.76 -7.90 10.28
N ALA A 209 -8.62 -6.89 10.16
CA ALA A 209 -8.19 -5.49 10.16
C ALA A 209 -7.60 -5.10 11.52
N PRO A 210 -6.46 -4.38 11.55
CA PRO A 210 -5.85 -3.92 12.80
C PRO A 210 -6.79 -2.96 13.55
N SER A 211 -7.00 -3.21 14.84
CA SER A 211 -7.82 -2.32 15.69
C SER A 211 -7.28 -0.88 15.74
N GLU A 212 -5.97 -0.73 15.60
CA GLU A 212 -5.29 0.57 15.54
C GLU A 212 -5.68 1.37 14.30
N LEU A 213 -5.80 0.70 13.13
CA LEU A 213 -6.25 1.33 11.89
C LEU A 213 -7.69 1.84 12.05
N VAL A 214 -8.58 0.97 12.53
CA VAL A 214 -10.00 1.30 12.75
C VAL A 214 -10.13 2.48 13.73
N SER A 215 -9.32 2.49 14.79
CA SER A 215 -9.33 3.57 15.79
C SER A 215 -8.79 4.91 15.25
N ALA A 216 -7.91 4.88 14.26
CA ALA A 216 -7.31 6.06 13.64
C ALA A 216 -8.16 6.63 12.48
N ALA A 217 -9.17 5.91 12.02
CA ALA A 217 -10.00 6.30 10.89
C ALA A 217 -11.09 7.31 11.28
N ASP A 218 -11.41 8.22 10.36
CA ASP A 218 -12.56 9.12 10.44
C ASP A 218 -13.86 8.40 9.98
N ILE A 219 -13.71 7.44 9.07
CA ILE A 219 -14.79 6.62 8.51
C ILE A 219 -14.32 5.17 8.46
N VAL A 220 -15.19 4.26 8.85
CA VAL A 220 -14.98 2.82 8.70
C VAL A 220 -16.04 2.26 7.78
N VAL A 221 -15.61 1.46 6.81
CA VAL A 221 -16.48 0.70 5.89
C VAL A 221 -16.18 -0.79 6.04
N ASP A 222 -17.17 -1.64 5.83
CA ASP A 222 -17.06 -3.07 6.14
C ASP A 222 -16.48 -3.92 5.00
N SER A 223 -16.33 -3.32 3.81
CA SER A 223 -15.81 -4.05 2.65
C SER A 223 -15.29 -3.09 1.55
N PRO A 224 -14.51 -3.60 0.57
CA PRO A 224 -14.19 -2.86 -0.65
C PRO A 224 -15.44 -2.37 -1.42
N ALA A 225 -16.55 -3.11 -1.37
CA ALA A 225 -17.80 -2.70 -2.01
C ALA A 225 -18.40 -1.46 -1.32
N ASP A 226 -18.42 -1.43 0.01
CA ASP A 226 -18.90 -0.27 0.77
C ASP A 226 -17.99 0.95 0.58
N LEU A 227 -16.67 0.73 0.37
CA LEU A 227 -15.77 1.80 -0.02
C LEU A 227 -16.19 2.40 -1.38
N LEU A 228 -16.55 1.57 -2.36
CA LEU A 228 -17.01 2.08 -3.66
C LEU A 228 -18.29 2.91 -3.52
N ASP A 229 -19.23 2.48 -2.67
CA ASP A 229 -20.45 3.24 -2.37
C ASP A 229 -20.14 4.58 -1.68
N LEU A 230 -19.09 4.63 -0.86
CA LEU A 230 -18.58 5.88 -0.28
C LEU A 230 -17.99 6.79 -1.35
N LEU A 231 -17.09 6.25 -2.20
CA LEU A 231 -16.42 6.99 -3.28
C LEU A 231 -17.43 7.55 -4.31
N ALA A 232 -18.49 6.81 -4.60
CA ALA A 232 -19.56 7.26 -5.53
C ALA A 232 -20.30 8.53 -5.07
N ARG A 233 -20.12 8.95 -3.81
CA ARG A 233 -20.66 10.19 -3.25
C ARG A 233 -19.74 11.40 -3.43
N LEU A 234 -18.52 11.17 -3.88
CA LEU A 234 -17.50 12.16 -4.20
C LEU A 234 -17.62 12.60 -5.65
#